data_ce665919be4651b3140627800c856771
#
_entry.id   ce665919be4651b3140627800c856771
#
_cell.length_a   1.000
_cell.length_b   1.000
_cell.length_c   1.000
_cell.angle_alpha   90.00
_cell.angle_beta   90.00
_cell.angle_gamma   90.00
#
_symmetry.space_group_name_H-M   'P 1'
#
loop_
_entity.id
_entity.type
_entity.pdbx_description
1 polymer ?
#
loop_
_entity_poly.entity_id
_entity_poly.type
_entity_poly.pdbx_seq_one_letter_code
_entity_poly.pdbx_strand_id
1 'polypeptide(L)'
;ANRKINDNLQQQVSVLYQSWFENFELSNGICPENWSCQELSTIANIASGKRPPLKSEVCNQETPIPIVGAASIMGFTSESNHRDKILVTGRVGTHGVVQRFNSPCWTSDNTLVITSPFYEFTNQILCRIDYSSMNRGSTQPLITQGDMKKVIVLIPDEETLAKFEEFAGSLMARWEKNCDENIKLALLRDTLLPKLMSGELDVSAIEI
;
A
#
# COMPACT_ATOMS: atom_id res chain seq x y z
N ALA A 1 -11.87 -7.98 -15.69
CA ALA A 1 -12.71 -6.81 -15.34
C ALA A 1 -12.10 -6.05 -14.16
N ASN A 2 -11.91 -6.67 -12.99
CA ASN A 2 -11.49 -6.00 -11.74
C ASN A 2 -10.15 -5.25 -11.84
N ARG A 3 -9.16 -5.74 -12.59
CA ARG A 3 -7.87 -5.02 -12.74
C ARG A 3 -8.07 -3.63 -13.32
N LYS A 4 -8.80 -3.50 -14.45
CA LYS A 4 -9.08 -2.19 -15.06
C LYS A 4 -9.88 -1.27 -14.15
N ILE A 5 -10.81 -1.82 -13.37
CA ILE A 5 -11.58 -1.06 -12.38
C ILE A 5 -10.65 -0.55 -11.28
N ASN A 6 -9.76 -1.40 -10.79
CA ASN A 6 -8.80 -1.04 -9.75
C ASN A 6 -7.80 0.01 -10.20
N ASP A 7 -7.27 -0.09 -11.42
CA ASP A 7 -6.38 0.93 -12.01
C ASP A 7 -7.12 2.29 -12.09
N ASN A 8 -8.39 2.28 -12.51
CA ASN A 8 -9.21 3.48 -12.57
C ASN A 8 -9.49 4.08 -11.18
N LEU A 9 -9.80 3.25 -10.17
CA LEU A 9 -10.02 3.72 -8.79
C LEU A 9 -8.77 4.39 -8.22
N GLN A 10 -7.60 3.81 -8.40
CA GLN A 10 -6.33 4.41 -7.99
C GLN A 10 -6.06 5.73 -8.72
N GLN A 11 -6.34 5.78 -10.02
CA GLN A 11 -6.22 7.00 -10.82
C GLN A 11 -7.17 8.09 -10.33
N GLN A 12 -8.42 7.76 -10.00
CA GLN A 12 -9.38 8.73 -9.46
C GLN A 12 -8.87 9.34 -8.15
N VAL A 13 -8.34 8.54 -7.22
CA VAL A 13 -7.76 9.05 -5.96
C VAL A 13 -6.55 9.93 -6.24
N SER A 14 -5.69 9.56 -7.19
CA SER A 14 -4.54 10.37 -7.58
C SER A 14 -4.94 11.71 -8.20
N VAL A 15 -5.95 11.73 -9.07
CA VAL A 15 -6.50 12.96 -9.67
C VAL A 15 -7.17 13.83 -8.61
N LEU A 16 -7.91 13.23 -7.68
CA LEU A 16 -8.53 13.95 -6.56
C LEU A 16 -7.46 14.64 -5.70
N TYR A 17 -6.39 13.94 -5.36
CA TYR A 17 -5.26 14.51 -4.62
C TYR A 17 -4.64 15.68 -5.37
N GLN A 18 -4.37 15.50 -6.66
CA GLN A 18 -3.78 16.55 -7.50
C GLN A 18 -4.68 17.79 -7.58
N SER A 19 -5.99 17.60 -7.80
CA SER A 19 -6.99 18.66 -7.84
C SER A 19 -6.99 19.48 -6.54
N TRP A 20 -7.02 18.79 -5.38
CA TRP A 20 -7.18 19.45 -4.10
C TRP A 20 -5.88 20.06 -3.56
N PHE A 21 -4.75 19.37 -3.67
CA PHE A 21 -3.51 19.67 -2.94
C PHE A 21 -2.35 20.16 -3.81
N GLU A 22 -2.43 19.99 -5.13
CA GLU A 22 -1.42 20.49 -6.06
C GLU A 22 -1.98 21.65 -6.89
N ASN A 23 -3.20 21.56 -7.38
CA ASN A 23 -3.86 22.57 -8.20
C ASN A 23 -4.70 23.56 -7.35
N PHE A 24 -5.00 23.23 -6.08
CA PHE A 24 -5.83 24.04 -5.16
C PHE A 24 -7.21 24.40 -5.72
N GLU A 25 -7.86 23.48 -6.44
CA GLU A 25 -9.15 23.74 -7.10
C GLU A 25 -10.27 24.07 -6.11
N LEU A 26 -10.20 23.56 -4.86
CA LEU A 26 -11.13 23.91 -3.79
C LEU A 26 -11.06 25.38 -3.37
N SER A 27 -9.95 26.08 -3.66
CA SER A 27 -9.65 27.45 -3.31
C SER A 27 -9.29 28.32 -4.54
N ASN A 28 -9.88 27.99 -5.70
CA ASN A 28 -9.71 28.72 -6.96
C ASN A 28 -8.24 28.86 -7.42
N GLY A 29 -7.44 27.82 -7.19
CA GLY A 29 -6.03 27.77 -7.60
C GLY A 29 -5.07 28.49 -6.65
N ILE A 30 -5.52 28.88 -5.46
CA ILE A 30 -4.69 29.59 -4.46
C ILE A 30 -4.52 28.66 -3.25
N CYS A 31 -3.27 28.45 -2.82
CA CYS A 31 -3.00 27.69 -1.60
C CYS A 31 -3.61 28.41 -0.38
N PRO A 32 -4.46 27.76 0.42
CA PRO A 32 -5.05 28.38 1.61
C PRO A 32 -3.98 28.80 2.63
N GLU A 33 -4.16 29.95 3.27
CA GLU A 33 -3.19 30.51 4.23
C GLU A 33 -3.02 29.66 5.49
N ASN A 34 -4.03 28.86 5.86
CA ASN A 34 -4.01 27.96 7.00
C ASN A 34 -3.31 26.62 6.72
N TRP A 35 -2.88 26.37 5.49
CA TRP A 35 -2.07 25.19 5.16
C TRP A 35 -0.58 25.50 5.38
N SER A 36 0.18 24.50 5.79
CA SER A 36 1.59 24.72 6.12
C SER A 36 2.50 23.59 5.66
N CYS A 37 3.71 23.96 5.24
CA CYS A 37 4.76 23.00 4.93
C CYS A 37 5.38 22.48 6.23
N GLN A 38 5.27 21.18 6.49
CA GLN A 38 5.78 20.55 7.70
C GLN A 38 6.49 19.23 7.35
N GLU A 39 7.22 18.66 8.32
CA GLU A 39 7.81 17.35 8.17
C GLU A 39 6.71 16.27 8.12
N LEU A 40 6.90 15.23 7.31
CA LEU A 40 5.98 14.07 7.22
C LEU A 40 5.75 13.42 8.59
N SER A 41 6.73 13.51 9.48
CA SER A 41 6.64 13.02 10.86
C SER A 41 5.53 13.66 11.69
N THR A 42 4.97 14.79 11.29
CA THR A 42 3.84 15.44 11.99
C THR A 42 2.51 14.72 11.80
N ILE A 43 2.32 14.05 10.66
CA ILE A 43 1.08 13.32 10.33
C ILE A 43 1.25 11.81 10.24
N ALA A 44 2.49 11.32 10.25
CA ALA A 44 2.77 9.90 10.10
C ALA A 44 3.87 9.43 11.06
N ASN A 45 3.68 8.27 11.66
CA ASN A 45 4.75 7.58 12.36
C ASN A 45 5.50 6.66 11.40
N ILE A 46 6.83 6.76 11.38
CA ILE A 46 7.71 6.03 10.46
C ILE A 46 8.69 5.19 11.28
N ALA A 47 8.66 3.88 11.05
CA ALA A 47 9.52 2.91 11.72
C ALA A 47 10.18 1.97 10.70
N SER A 48 11.26 1.29 11.07
CA SER A 48 11.79 0.18 10.28
C SER A 48 11.11 -1.13 10.67
N GLY A 49 10.92 -1.99 9.69
CA GLY A 49 10.54 -3.37 9.95
C GLY A 49 11.63 -4.15 10.70
N LYS A 50 11.37 -5.42 10.96
CA LYS A 50 12.25 -6.30 11.75
C LYS A 50 12.54 -7.58 10.98
N ARG A 51 13.72 -8.16 11.21
CA ARG A 51 14.04 -9.48 10.67
C ARG A 51 13.03 -10.51 11.16
N PRO A 52 12.43 -11.33 10.25
CA PRO A 52 11.45 -12.33 10.66
C PRO A 52 12.11 -13.44 11.51
N PRO A 53 11.39 -13.98 12.51
CA PRO A 53 11.92 -15.06 13.37
C PRO A 53 12.10 -16.36 12.59
N LEU A 54 11.20 -16.61 11.63
CA LEU A 54 11.20 -17.76 10.74
C LEU A 54 10.82 -17.29 9.34
N LYS A 55 11.39 -17.89 8.31
CA LYS A 55 11.02 -17.65 6.92
C LYS A 55 10.79 -18.97 6.20
N SER A 56 9.61 -19.10 5.61
CA SER A 56 9.22 -20.16 4.68
C SER A 56 8.96 -19.54 3.29
N GLU A 57 9.23 -20.29 2.22
CA GLU A 57 8.85 -19.90 0.86
C GLU A 57 7.38 -20.24 0.55
N VAL A 58 6.79 -21.14 1.33
CA VAL A 58 5.43 -21.66 1.11
C VAL A 58 4.52 -21.19 2.24
N CYS A 59 3.34 -20.69 1.85
CA CYS A 59 2.23 -20.45 2.78
C CYS A 59 1.59 -21.79 3.17
N ASN A 60 1.58 -22.10 4.47
CA ASN A 60 0.95 -23.30 5.02
C ASN A 60 0.34 -22.98 6.40
N GLN A 61 -0.19 -24.00 7.09
CA GLN A 61 -0.82 -23.83 8.41
C GLN A 61 0.15 -23.33 9.50
N GLU A 62 1.44 -23.66 9.40
CA GLU A 62 2.47 -23.25 10.36
C GLU A 62 3.02 -21.84 10.06
N THR A 63 3.03 -21.45 8.77
CA THR A 63 3.53 -20.16 8.29
C THR A 63 2.49 -19.45 7.40
N PRO A 64 1.35 -19.02 7.97
CA PRO A 64 0.26 -18.40 7.20
C PRO A 64 0.47 -16.90 6.95
N ILE A 65 1.40 -16.25 7.66
CA ILE A 65 1.56 -14.79 7.68
C ILE A 65 2.57 -14.35 6.62
N PRO A 66 2.21 -13.44 5.69
CA PRO A 66 3.13 -12.96 4.67
C PRO A 66 4.23 -12.08 5.27
N ILE A 67 5.46 -12.27 4.79
CA ILE A 67 6.61 -11.40 5.06
C ILE A 67 6.70 -10.37 3.94
N VAL A 68 6.53 -9.11 4.31
CA VAL A 68 6.59 -7.97 3.39
C VAL A 68 8.03 -7.53 3.18
N GLY A 69 8.49 -7.56 1.95
CA GLY A 69 9.78 -7.04 1.50
C GLY A 69 9.68 -5.63 0.91
N ALA A 70 10.78 -5.15 0.35
CA ALA A 70 10.88 -3.79 -0.20
C ALA A 70 9.87 -3.47 -1.31
N ALA A 71 9.49 -4.45 -2.13
CA ALA A 71 8.59 -4.25 -3.27
C ALA A 71 7.52 -5.36 -3.41
N SER A 72 7.60 -6.44 -2.63
CA SER A 72 6.70 -7.58 -2.74
C SER A 72 6.75 -8.45 -1.47
N ILE A 73 5.87 -9.43 -1.39
CA ILE A 73 5.94 -10.51 -0.41
C ILE A 73 7.17 -11.37 -0.73
N MET A 74 8.00 -11.63 0.28
CA MET A 74 9.26 -12.35 0.15
C MET A 74 9.27 -13.72 0.85
N GLY A 75 8.14 -14.18 1.33
CA GLY A 75 7.95 -15.44 2.02
C GLY A 75 6.87 -15.35 3.08
N PHE A 76 6.84 -16.34 3.97
CA PHE A 76 5.81 -16.48 5.01
C PHE A 76 6.44 -16.82 6.35
N THR A 77 5.73 -16.51 7.45
CA THR A 77 6.17 -16.76 8.83
C THR A 77 4.97 -17.15 9.71
N SER A 78 5.25 -17.56 10.94
CA SER A 78 4.23 -17.97 11.91
C SER A 78 3.59 -16.79 12.67
N GLU A 79 4.26 -15.63 12.71
CA GLU A 79 3.86 -14.49 13.53
C GLU A 79 3.70 -13.22 12.71
N SER A 80 2.88 -12.29 13.21
CA SER A 80 2.74 -10.94 12.64
C SER A 80 3.33 -9.89 13.57
N ASN A 81 4.00 -8.87 13.01
CA ASN A 81 4.41 -7.68 13.75
C ASN A 81 3.48 -6.47 13.50
N HIS A 82 2.56 -6.58 12.53
CA HIS A 82 1.52 -5.60 12.26
C HIS A 82 0.19 -6.29 11.98
N ARG A 83 -0.91 -5.67 12.47
CA ARG A 83 -2.28 -6.16 12.28
C ARG A 83 -3.24 -5.10 11.79
N ASP A 84 -2.84 -3.82 11.93
CA ASP A 84 -3.62 -2.66 11.52
C ASP A 84 -3.22 -2.20 10.11
N LYS A 85 -3.96 -1.22 9.58
CA LYS A 85 -3.63 -0.60 8.29
C LYS A 85 -2.25 0.06 8.34
N ILE A 86 -1.37 -0.36 7.45
CA ILE A 86 -0.02 0.20 7.29
C ILE A 86 0.30 0.42 5.82
N LEU A 87 1.16 1.40 5.57
CA LEU A 87 1.86 1.59 4.31
C LEU A 87 3.29 1.10 4.47
N VAL A 88 3.80 0.45 3.44
CA VAL A 88 5.16 -0.10 3.47
C VAL A 88 5.90 0.31 2.20
N THR A 89 7.13 0.80 2.35
CA THR A 89 8.03 1.03 1.22
C THR A 89 9.42 0.46 1.48
N GLY A 90 10.20 0.28 0.42
CA GLY A 90 11.55 -0.25 0.54
C GLY A 90 12.49 0.73 1.24
N ARG A 91 13.30 0.21 2.16
CA ARG A 91 14.40 0.91 2.81
C ARG A 91 15.74 0.63 2.14
N VAL A 92 15.93 -0.61 1.70
CA VAL A 92 17.15 -1.10 1.07
C VAL A 92 16.81 -1.73 -0.27
N GLY A 93 17.54 -1.40 -1.31
CA GLY A 93 17.37 -1.93 -2.66
C GLY A 93 16.27 -1.18 -3.44
N THR A 94 15.12 -1.79 -3.66
CA THR A 94 14.01 -1.17 -4.42
C THR A 94 13.29 -0.14 -3.57
N HIS A 95 13.23 1.10 -4.06
CA HIS A 95 12.52 2.21 -3.43
C HIS A 95 11.32 2.65 -4.28
N GLY A 96 10.40 3.41 -3.67
CA GLY A 96 9.28 4.04 -4.37
C GLY A 96 8.08 3.13 -4.67
N VAL A 97 8.18 1.84 -4.37
CA VAL A 97 7.03 0.94 -4.39
C VAL A 97 6.30 1.05 -3.05
N VAL A 98 5.15 1.71 -3.06
CA VAL A 98 4.31 1.82 -1.86
C VAL A 98 3.32 0.68 -1.83
N GLN A 99 3.41 -0.15 -0.81
CA GLN A 99 2.55 -1.30 -0.60
C GLN A 99 1.55 -1.00 0.53
N ARG A 100 0.33 -1.49 0.38
CA ARG A 100 -0.79 -1.29 1.31
C ARG A 100 -1.14 -2.61 1.98
N PHE A 101 -1.20 -2.61 3.30
CA PHE A 101 -1.63 -3.78 4.08
C PHE A 101 -2.70 -3.38 5.09
N ASN A 102 -3.75 -4.17 5.18
CA ASN A 102 -4.87 -4.05 6.12
C ASN A 102 -5.15 -5.38 6.84
N SER A 103 -4.23 -6.33 6.72
CA SER A 103 -4.30 -7.67 7.30
C SER A 103 -3.00 -8.02 8.02
N PRO A 104 -3.00 -9.03 8.90
CA PRO A 104 -1.79 -9.43 9.61
C PRO A 104 -0.64 -9.73 8.65
N CYS A 105 0.51 -9.07 8.88
CA CYS A 105 1.73 -9.29 8.12
C CYS A 105 2.98 -9.11 9.00
N TRP A 106 4.12 -9.57 8.50
CA TRP A 106 5.43 -9.29 9.07
C TRP A 106 6.20 -8.37 8.11
N THR A 107 6.58 -7.18 8.56
CA THR A 107 7.41 -6.26 7.78
C THR A 107 8.88 -6.52 8.06
N SER A 108 9.65 -6.81 6.99
CA SER A 108 11.07 -7.16 7.09
C SER A 108 11.95 -5.94 7.41
N ASP A 109 13.17 -6.19 7.86
CA ASP A 109 14.20 -5.18 8.14
C ASP A 109 14.63 -4.34 6.92
N ASN A 110 14.27 -4.76 5.71
CA ASN A 110 14.49 -4.02 4.46
C ASN A 110 13.35 -3.03 4.13
N THR A 111 12.40 -2.81 5.04
CA THR A 111 11.24 -1.95 4.83
C THR A 111 11.18 -0.78 5.79
N LEU A 112 10.51 0.28 5.36
CA LEU A 112 9.96 1.33 6.20
C LEU A 112 8.46 1.12 6.31
N VAL A 113 7.95 1.19 7.54
CA VAL A 113 6.54 1.05 7.88
C VAL A 113 6.00 2.40 8.27
N ILE A 114 4.93 2.80 7.65
CA ILE A 114 4.29 4.10 7.86
C ILE A 114 2.86 3.88 8.35
N THR A 115 2.53 4.48 9.48
CA THR A 115 1.17 4.55 10.03
C THR A 115 0.73 6.00 10.14
N SER A 116 -0.52 6.27 9.78
CA SER A 116 -1.08 7.63 9.79
C SER A 116 -2.59 7.56 10.01
N PRO A 117 -3.19 8.51 10.75
CA PRO A 117 -4.64 8.68 10.77
C PRO A 117 -5.19 9.14 9.41
N PHE A 118 -4.36 9.78 8.58
CA PHE A 118 -4.67 10.20 7.22
C PHE A 118 -4.02 9.23 6.22
N TYR A 119 -4.55 8.02 6.19
CA TYR A 119 -3.94 6.89 5.47
C TYR A 119 -3.89 7.11 3.95
N GLU A 120 -5.00 7.55 3.36
CA GLU A 120 -5.08 7.75 1.90
C GLU A 120 -4.27 8.97 1.46
N PHE A 121 -4.31 10.05 2.22
CA PHE A 121 -3.49 11.24 1.97
C PHE A 121 -2.00 10.91 2.08
N THR A 122 -1.59 10.21 3.13
CA THR A 122 -0.21 9.77 3.32
C THR A 122 0.25 8.83 2.20
N ASN A 123 -0.62 7.92 1.75
CA ASN A 123 -0.31 7.06 0.61
C ASN A 123 -0.03 7.87 -0.66
N GLN A 124 -0.82 8.91 -0.94
CA GLN A 124 -0.60 9.78 -2.10
C GLN A 124 0.71 10.57 -2.01
N ILE A 125 1.08 11.04 -0.81
CA ILE A 125 2.39 11.67 -0.56
C ILE A 125 3.50 10.68 -0.87
N LEU A 126 3.47 9.47 -0.27
CA LEU A 126 4.51 8.47 -0.46
C LEU A 126 4.71 8.09 -1.93
N CYS A 127 3.63 8.01 -2.71
CA CYS A 127 3.72 7.73 -4.16
C CYS A 127 4.37 8.86 -4.98
N ARG A 128 4.49 10.08 -4.41
CA ARG A 128 5.03 11.28 -5.09
C ARG A 128 6.42 11.69 -4.63
N ILE A 129 6.93 11.08 -3.57
CA ILE A 129 8.29 11.36 -3.08
C ILE A 129 9.32 10.98 -4.14
N ASP A 130 10.28 11.85 -4.37
CA ASP A 130 11.49 11.50 -5.12
C ASP A 130 12.48 10.75 -4.21
N TYR A 131 12.34 9.44 -4.20
CA TYR A 131 13.20 8.55 -3.41
C TYR A 131 14.66 8.56 -3.87
N SER A 132 14.92 8.93 -5.12
CA SER A 132 16.28 8.97 -5.69
C SER A 132 17.13 10.04 -5.03
N SER A 133 16.52 11.18 -4.70
CA SER A 133 17.20 12.31 -4.03
C SER A 133 17.62 11.99 -2.59
N MET A 134 16.96 11.02 -1.93
CA MET A 134 17.22 10.63 -0.54
C MET A 134 18.23 9.48 -0.41
N ASN A 135 18.66 8.90 -1.53
CA ASN A 135 19.55 7.73 -1.51
C ASN A 135 20.95 8.09 -0.98
N ARG A 136 21.38 7.42 0.09
CA ARG A 136 22.69 7.59 0.71
C ARG A 136 23.68 6.46 0.39
N GLY A 137 23.25 5.39 -0.24
CA GLY A 137 24.07 4.21 -0.54
C GLY A 137 24.79 4.32 -1.87
N SER A 138 26.12 4.20 -1.88
CA SER A 138 26.91 4.18 -3.13
C SER A 138 26.83 2.84 -3.86
N THR A 139 26.77 1.72 -3.14
CA THR A 139 26.72 0.36 -3.70
C THR A 139 25.31 -0.21 -3.68
N GLN A 140 24.55 0.07 -2.61
CA GLN A 140 23.16 -0.36 -2.47
C GLN A 140 22.33 0.82 -1.99
N PRO A 141 21.24 1.18 -2.72
CA PRO A 141 20.37 2.26 -2.32
C PRO A 141 19.84 2.06 -0.89
N LEU A 142 19.95 3.10 -0.06
CA LEU A 142 19.51 3.09 1.34
C LEU A 142 18.80 4.39 1.69
N ILE A 143 17.60 4.27 2.24
CA ILE A 143 16.82 5.36 2.80
C ILE A 143 16.59 5.10 4.30
N THR A 144 16.85 6.10 5.12
CA THR A 144 16.68 5.96 6.57
C THR A 144 15.31 6.44 7.04
N GLN A 145 14.90 6.00 8.23
CA GLN A 145 13.70 6.57 8.89
C GLN A 145 13.82 8.08 9.06
N GLY A 146 15.03 8.57 9.39
CA GLY A 146 15.29 9.99 9.61
C GLY A 146 15.11 10.81 8.33
N ASP A 147 15.50 10.26 7.18
CA ASP A 147 15.29 10.92 5.89
C ASP A 147 13.80 11.02 5.56
N MET A 148 13.07 9.91 5.72
CA MET A 148 11.63 9.89 5.48
C MET A 148 10.86 10.82 6.42
N LYS A 149 11.22 10.88 7.70
CA LYS A 149 10.57 11.75 8.70
C LYS A 149 10.70 13.23 8.34
N LYS A 150 11.82 13.63 7.73
CA LYS A 150 12.15 15.01 7.37
C LYS A 150 11.65 15.43 6.00
N VAL A 151 10.96 14.57 5.27
CA VAL A 151 10.32 14.97 4.01
C VAL A 151 9.34 16.09 4.29
N ILE A 152 9.52 17.22 3.61
CA ILE A 152 8.62 18.36 3.75
C ILE A 152 7.41 18.15 2.85
N VAL A 153 6.23 18.27 3.45
CA VAL A 153 4.94 18.08 2.79
C VAL A 153 4.00 19.22 3.15
N LEU A 154 3.15 19.62 2.22
CA LEU A 154 2.10 20.58 2.48
C LEU A 154 0.98 19.86 3.25
N ILE A 155 0.70 20.34 4.47
CA ILE A 155 -0.34 19.77 5.34
C ILE A 155 -1.54 20.72 5.34
N PRO A 156 -2.69 20.24 4.83
CA PRO A 156 -3.95 20.96 4.88
C PRO A 156 -4.52 21.05 6.30
N ASP A 157 -5.57 21.82 6.45
CA ASP A 157 -6.39 21.79 7.67
C ASP A 157 -7.07 20.44 7.87
N GLU A 158 -7.43 20.15 9.11
CA GLU A 158 -7.98 18.84 9.52
C GLU A 158 -9.33 18.53 8.83
N GLU A 159 -10.16 19.55 8.57
CA GLU A 159 -11.45 19.36 7.90
C GLU A 159 -11.25 18.93 6.45
N THR A 160 -10.32 19.54 5.73
CA THR A 160 -9.98 19.17 4.36
C THR A 160 -9.37 17.77 4.29
N LEU A 161 -8.49 17.43 5.23
CA LEU A 161 -7.92 16.08 5.34
C LEU A 161 -9.00 15.03 5.61
N ALA A 162 -9.92 15.29 6.54
CA ALA A 162 -11.01 14.36 6.87
C ALA A 162 -11.92 14.11 5.66
N LYS A 163 -12.28 15.17 4.92
CA LYS A 163 -13.07 15.04 3.68
C LYS A 163 -12.32 14.21 2.62
N PHE A 164 -11.03 14.46 2.44
CA PHE A 164 -10.23 13.67 1.49
C PHE A 164 -10.19 12.20 1.89
N GLU A 165 -9.95 11.89 3.17
CA GLU A 165 -9.97 10.50 3.68
C GLU A 165 -11.32 9.80 3.45
N GLU A 166 -12.44 10.52 3.63
CA GLU A 166 -13.77 9.97 3.36
C GLU A 166 -13.94 9.61 1.88
N PHE A 167 -13.65 10.54 0.96
CA PHE A 167 -13.78 10.30 -0.49
C PHE A 167 -12.81 9.25 -1.00
N ALA A 168 -11.53 9.42 -0.73
CA ALA A 168 -10.49 8.50 -1.17
C ALA A 168 -10.66 7.13 -0.52
N GLY A 169 -11.00 7.09 0.76
CA GLY A 169 -11.26 5.85 1.51
C GLY A 169 -12.40 5.05 0.92
N SER A 170 -13.49 5.69 0.47
CA SER A 170 -14.62 5.02 -0.17
C SER A 170 -14.21 4.33 -1.49
N LEU A 171 -13.41 5.00 -2.32
CA LEU A 171 -12.88 4.45 -3.56
C LEU A 171 -11.91 3.29 -3.29
N MET A 172 -11.03 3.46 -2.30
CA MET A 172 -10.04 2.45 -1.96
C MET A 172 -10.62 1.24 -1.23
N ALA A 173 -11.70 1.39 -0.49
CA ALA A 173 -12.47 0.26 0.06
C ALA A 173 -13.04 -0.63 -1.06
N ARG A 174 -13.50 -0.04 -2.16
CA ARG A 174 -13.91 -0.78 -3.35
C ARG A 174 -12.74 -1.49 -4.01
N TRP A 175 -11.59 -0.81 -4.11
CA TRP A 175 -10.34 -1.38 -4.63
C TRP A 175 -9.91 -2.61 -3.80
N GLU A 176 -9.88 -2.51 -2.48
CA GLU A 176 -9.55 -3.60 -1.56
C GLU A 176 -10.49 -4.80 -1.77
N LYS A 177 -11.80 -4.56 -1.82
CA LYS A 177 -12.81 -5.61 -2.07
C LYS A 177 -12.59 -6.33 -3.40
N ASN A 178 -12.25 -5.59 -4.46
CA ASN A 178 -11.94 -6.19 -5.77
C ASN A 178 -10.64 -7.01 -5.72
N CYS A 179 -9.64 -6.61 -4.92
CA CYS A 179 -8.43 -7.38 -4.70
C CYS A 179 -8.73 -8.72 -4.01
N ASP A 180 -9.54 -8.71 -2.96
CA ASP A 180 -9.96 -9.91 -2.24
C ASP A 180 -10.76 -10.86 -3.15
N GLU A 181 -11.64 -10.30 -3.99
CA GLU A 181 -12.38 -11.08 -4.98
C GLU A 181 -11.43 -11.72 -5.99
N ASN A 182 -10.44 -10.99 -6.49
CA ASN A 182 -9.44 -11.53 -7.41
C ASN A 182 -8.65 -12.69 -6.79
N ILE A 183 -8.30 -12.61 -5.50
CA ILE A 183 -7.62 -13.71 -4.78
C ILE A 183 -8.53 -14.94 -4.72
N LYS A 184 -9.81 -14.77 -4.36
CA LYS A 184 -10.80 -15.86 -4.31
C LYS A 184 -11.01 -16.50 -5.67
N LEU A 185 -11.15 -15.70 -6.73
CA LEU A 185 -11.32 -16.18 -8.09
C LEU A 185 -10.08 -16.95 -8.60
N ALA A 186 -8.88 -16.49 -8.26
CA ALA A 186 -7.65 -17.20 -8.58
C ALA A 186 -7.59 -18.56 -7.88
N LEU A 187 -7.88 -18.61 -6.60
CA LEU A 187 -7.93 -19.86 -5.83
C LEU A 187 -8.97 -20.83 -6.40
N LEU A 188 -10.16 -20.34 -6.73
CA LEU A 188 -11.22 -21.14 -7.35
C LEU A 188 -10.77 -21.72 -8.70
N ARG A 189 -10.19 -20.88 -9.57
CA ARG A 189 -9.65 -21.32 -10.85
C ARG A 189 -8.60 -22.43 -10.67
N ASP A 190 -7.63 -22.20 -9.76
CA ASP A 190 -6.51 -23.13 -9.56
C ASP A 190 -6.96 -24.45 -8.92
N THR A 191 -8.09 -24.44 -8.20
CA THR A 191 -8.72 -25.64 -7.65
C THR A 191 -9.54 -26.40 -8.69
N LEU A 192 -10.30 -25.69 -9.54
CA LEU A 192 -11.23 -26.31 -10.49
C LEU A 192 -10.54 -26.76 -11.79
N LEU A 193 -9.54 -26.00 -12.26
CA LEU A 193 -8.91 -26.26 -13.56
C LEU A 193 -8.31 -27.69 -13.66
N PRO A 194 -7.55 -28.19 -12.66
CA PRO A 194 -7.06 -29.56 -12.71
C PRO A 194 -8.18 -30.62 -12.76
N LYS A 195 -9.28 -30.40 -12.02
CA LYS A 195 -10.43 -31.31 -11.97
C LYS A 195 -11.21 -31.35 -13.28
N LEU A 196 -11.31 -30.22 -13.96
CA LEU A 196 -11.88 -30.14 -15.30
C LEU A 196 -11.01 -30.86 -16.34
N MET A 197 -9.70 -30.67 -16.26
CA MET A 197 -8.74 -31.26 -17.19
C MET A 197 -8.62 -32.79 -17.00
N SER A 198 -8.81 -33.29 -15.77
CA SER A 198 -8.82 -34.75 -15.48
C SER A 198 -10.14 -35.44 -15.77
N GLY A 199 -11.21 -34.67 -16.08
CA GLY A 199 -12.56 -35.21 -16.26
C GLY A 199 -13.26 -35.61 -14.95
N GLU A 200 -12.68 -35.24 -13.80
CA GLU A 200 -13.32 -35.42 -12.47
C GLU A 200 -14.58 -34.55 -12.31
N LEU A 201 -14.62 -33.40 -12.97
CA LEU A 201 -15.78 -32.52 -13.06
C LEU A 201 -16.35 -32.58 -14.47
N ASP A 202 -17.58 -33.11 -14.60
CA ASP A 202 -18.35 -33.03 -15.85
C ASP A 202 -19.16 -31.76 -15.90
N VAL A 203 -18.92 -30.94 -16.91
CA VAL A 203 -19.61 -29.66 -17.16
C VAL A 203 -20.55 -29.69 -18.35
N SER A 204 -20.75 -30.87 -18.96
CA SER A 204 -21.60 -31.04 -20.14
C SER A 204 -23.06 -30.65 -19.95
N ALA A 205 -23.52 -30.60 -18.69
CA ALA A 205 -24.89 -30.21 -18.31
C ALA A 205 -25.03 -28.73 -17.93
N ILE A 206 -23.95 -27.90 -17.99
CA ILE A 206 -24.01 -26.46 -17.66
C ILE A 206 -24.36 -25.69 -18.91
N GLU A 207 -25.56 -25.12 -18.95
CA GLU A 207 -25.94 -24.13 -19.96
C GLU A 207 -25.18 -22.79 -19.68
N ILE A 208 -24.47 -22.26 -20.69
CA ILE A 208 -23.71 -21.00 -20.64
C ILE A 208 -24.55 -19.88 -21.26
#